data_81f2a61dd163f5a1f8cafa94ebb4d44c
#
_entry.id   81f2a61dd163f5a1f8cafa94ebb4d44c
#
_cell.length_a   1.000
_cell.length_b   1.000
_cell.length_c   1.000
_cell.angle_alpha   90.00
_cell.angle_beta   90.00
_cell.angle_gamma   90.00
#
_symmetry.space_group_name_H-M   'P 1'
#
loop_
_entity.id
_entity.type
_entity.pdbx_description
1 polymer ?
#
loop_
_entity_poly.entity_id
_entity_poly.type
_entity_poly.pdbx_seq_one_letter_code
_entity_poly.pdbx_strand_id
1 'polypeptide(L)'
;MLPFSHQEDVDLLVFMACSDYIWRNNNMAEKEVTVATAKHAFEFFKLIQAAGTEEDKIVLIKKWGATLPLNMLLSLNFDSTLALDLPEGMPPHKRDEQTHFDLFAPLASQLVRLKACLKTSKIKKMDKERVFIQVIENVSPAEADILIACKDRALTEMFPSITKELVAKVYPGYCR
;
A
#
# COMPACT_ATOMS: atom_id res chain seq x y z
N MET A 1 -9.99 16.11 39.52
CA MET A 1 -8.57 15.88 39.12
C MET A 1 -8.54 14.60 38.32
N LEU A 2 -8.70 14.70 37.00
CA LEU A 2 -8.72 13.54 36.10
C LEU A 2 -7.31 13.39 35.46
N PRO A 3 -6.74 12.21 35.41
CA PRO A 3 -5.44 12.02 34.78
C PRO A 3 -5.60 12.16 33.27
N PHE A 4 -4.90 13.13 32.68
CA PHE A 4 -4.69 13.25 31.25
C PHE A 4 -4.02 11.96 30.75
N SER A 5 -4.59 11.36 29.72
CA SER A 5 -4.04 10.13 29.14
C SER A 5 -2.80 10.47 28.33
N HIS A 6 -1.68 9.90 28.72
CA HIS A 6 -0.37 9.99 28.05
C HIS A 6 -0.37 9.59 26.56
N GLN A 7 -1.46 9.03 26.08
CA GLN A 7 -1.57 8.50 24.71
C GLN A 7 -1.83 9.61 23.67
N GLU A 8 -2.59 10.65 24.05
CA GLU A 8 -2.90 11.76 23.11
C GLU A 8 -1.69 12.69 22.89
N ASP A 9 -0.84 12.85 23.90
CA ASP A 9 0.37 13.70 23.80
C ASP A 9 1.46 13.06 22.93
N VAL A 10 1.56 11.72 22.92
CA VAL A 10 2.51 10.98 22.07
C VAL A 10 2.09 11.05 20.61
N ASP A 11 0.80 10.95 20.30
CA ASP A 11 0.28 11.05 18.95
C ASP A 11 0.47 12.44 18.35
N LEU A 12 0.34 13.49 19.17
CA LEU A 12 0.56 14.88 18.73
C LEU A 12 2.04 15.16 18.47
N LEU A 13 2.94 14.67 19.32
CA LEU A 13 4.39 14.83 19.16
C LEU A 13 4.95 14.11 17.95
N VAL A 14 4.46 12.89 17.68
CA VAL A 14 4.84 12.13 16.47
C VAL A 14 4.30 12.80 15.22
N PHE A 15 3.09 13.36 15.27
CA PHE A 15 2.52 14.14 14.17
C PHE A 15 3.35 15.39 13.84
N MET A 16 3.82 16.12 14.86
CA MET A 16 4.68 17.30 14.68
C MET A 16 6.07 16.94 14.18
N ALA A 17 6.68 15.87 14.69
CA ALA A 17 8.01 15.42 14.26
C ALA A 17 8.01 14.94 12.80
N CYS A 18 6.98 14.21 12.35
CA CYS A 18 6.83 13.83 10.94
C CYS A 18 6.59 15.05 10.03
N SER A 19 5.83 16.04 10.49
CA SER A 19 5.56 17.27 9.74
C SER A 19 6.84 18.09 9.55
N ASP A 20 7.65 18.28 10.59
CA ASP A 20 8.89 19.05 10.54
C ASP A 20 9.98 18.38 9.71
N TYR A 21 10.03 17.04 9.71
CA TYR A 21 10.97 16.28 8.92
C TYR A 21 10.69 16.37 7.41
N ILE A 22 9.43 16.31 7.02
CA ILE A 22 9.00 16.43 5.62
C ILE A 22 9.29 17.86 5.10
N TRP A 23 9.12 18.88 5.96
CA TRP A 23 9.35 20.27 5.59
C TRP A 23 10.83 20.62 5.32
N ARG A 24 11.77 19.94 5.96
CA ARG A 24 13.22 20.22 5.83
C ARG A 24 13.88 19.64 4.59
N ASN A 25 13.30 18.59 3.96
CA ASN A 25 14.00 17.84 2.91
C ASN A 25 13.46 18.02 1.49
N ASN A 26 12.35 18.72 1.27
CA ASN A 26 11.77 18.91 -0.08
C ASN A 26 11.81 20.37 -0.54
N ASN A 27 12.92 20.73 -1.15
CA ASN A 27 13.02 21.97 -1.93
C ASN A 27 12.99 21.62 -3.42
N MET A 28 11.85 21.15 -3.94
CA MET A 28 11.50 21.07 -5.38
C MET A 28 10.00 20.79 -5.52
N ALA A 29 9.35 21.51 -6.41
CA ALA A 29 7.92 21.66 -6.66
C ALA A 29 7.13 20.36 -6.99
N GLU A 30 7.00 19.45 -6.03
CA GLU A 30 5.92 18.46 -6.00
C GLU A 30 4.99 18.84 -4.85
N LYS A 31 3.68 18.87 -5.12
CA LYS A 31 2.65 19.09 -4.11
C LYS A 31 2.93 18.15 -2.92
N GLU A 32 3.32 18.72 -1.77
CA GLU A 32 3.61 17.92 -0.57
C GLU A 32 2.40 17.07 -0.22
N VAL A 33 2.57 15.77 -0.36
CA VAL A 33 1.59 14.80 0.14
C VAL A 33 1.85 14.66 1.63
N THR A 34 1.00 15.29 2.43
CA THR A 34 1.04 15.12 3.88
C THR A 34 0.26 13.87 4.27
N VAL A 35 0.56 13.32 5.44
CA VAL A 35 -0.16 12.18 6.02
C VAL A 35 -1.69 12.40 6.06
N ALA A 36 -2.14 13.64 6.21
CA ALA A 36 -3.56 14.01 6.23
C ALA A 36 -4.21 14.04 4.83
N THR A 37 -3.41 14.19 3.76
CA THR A 37 -3.89 14.33 2.38
C THR A 37 -3.71 13.09 1.52
N ALA A 38 -2.95 12.10 2.01
CA ALA A 38 -2.75 10.85 1.29
C ALA A 38 -4.07 10.08 1.15
N LYS A 39 -4.54 9.90 -0.07
CA LYS A 39 -5.78 9.20 -0.40
C LYS A 39 -5.51 7.86 -1.10
N HIS A 40 -4.36 7.75 -1.77
CA HIS A 40 -4.00 6.63 -2.62
C HIS A 40 -2.88 5.78 -2.01
N ALA A 41 -2.92 4.47 -2.26
CA ALA A 41 -1.94 3.54 -1.69
C ALA A 41 -0.49 3.91 -2.04
N PHE A 42 -0.22 4.38 -3.27
CA PHE A 42 1.13 4.76 -3.68
C PHE A 42 1.69 5.95 -2.89
N GLU A 43 0.83 6.89 -2.46
CA GLU A 43 1.23 8.03 -1.64
C GLU A 43 1.71 7.55 -0.26
N PHE A 44 1.00 6.59 0.34
CA PHE A 44 1.42 5.99 1.62
C PHE A 44 2.77 5.28 1.51
N PHE A 45 3.00 4.52 0.44
CA PHE A 45 4.28 3.87 0.23
C PHE A 45 5.41 4.88 0.02
N LYS A 46 5.18 5.98 -0.69
CA LYS A 46 6.13 7.09 -0.81
C LYS A 46 6.44 7.74 0.54
N LEU A 47 5.42 7.98 1.37
CA LEU A 47 5.62 8.53 2.72
C LEU A 47 6.47 7.60 3.61
N ILE A 48 6.21 6.28 3.58
CA ILE A 48 7.01 5.30 4.30
C ILE A 48 8.45 5.30 3.78
N GLN A 49 8.65 5.42 2.47
CA GLN A 49 9.98 5.48 1.88
C GLN A 49 10.74 6.76 2.25
N ALA A 50 10.05 7.89 2.36
CA ALA A 50 10.62 9.19 2.74
C ALA A 50 10.93 9.29 4.25
N ALA A 51 10.33 8.46 5.09
CA ALA A 51 10.58 8.46 6.52
C ALA A 51 12.05 8.11 6.85
N GLY A 52 12.70 8.92 7.69
CA GLY A 52 14.12 8.84 7.95
C GLY A 52 14.51 7.73 8.91
N THR A 53 13.66 7.42 9.88
CA THR A 53 13.95 6.41 10.91
C THR A 53 13.08 5.17 10.74
N GLU A 54 13.53 4.05 11.27
CA GLU A 54 12.76 2.80 11.22
C GLU A 54 11.51 2.91 12.10
N GLU A 55 11.61 3.60 13.22
CA GLU A 55 10.51 3.85 14.15
C GLU A 55 9.40 4.62 13.46
N ASP A 56 9.71 5.67 12.71
CA ASP A 56 8.73 6.45 11.95
C ASP A 56 8.02 5.59 10.91
N LYS A 57 8.77 4.73 10.20
CA LYS A 57 8.19 3.78 9.24
C LYS A 57 7.21 2.82 9.92
N ILE A 58 7.56 2.28 11.10
CA ILE A 58 6.70 1.41 11.89
C ILE A 58 5.42 2.12 12.30
N VAL A 59 5.52 3.38 12.76
CA VAL A 59 4.34 4.18 13.14
C VAL A 59 3.44 4.42 11.94
N LEU A 60 4.00 4.79 10.79
CA LEU A 60 3.24 4.98 9.56
C LEU A 60 2.54 3.70 9.11
N ILE A 61 3.25 2.56 9.12
CA ILE A 61 2.66 1.26 8.75
C ILE A 61 1.55 0.87 9.74
N LYS A 62 1.72 1.06 11.04
CA LYS A 62 0.68 0.78 12.04
C LYS A 62 -0.56 1.64 11.84
N LYS A 63 -0.37 2.94 11.64
CA LYS A 63 -1.46 3.89 11.48
C LYS A 63 -2.28 3.61 10.22
N TRP A 64 -1.63 3.37 9.09
CA TRP A 64 -2.27 3.22 7.78
C TRP A 64 -2.50 1.77 7.39
N GLY A 65 -1.73 0.84 7.93
CA GLY A 65 -1.92 -0.58 7.72
C GLY A 65 -3.23 -1.13 8.32
N ALA A 66 -3.88 -0.36 9.21
CA ALA A 66 -5.26 -0.65 9.63
C ALA A 66 -6.28 -0.37 8.51
N THR A 67 -5.91 0.38 7.47
CA THR A 67 -6.78 0.60 6.32
C THR A 67 -6.79 -0.62 5.42
N LEU A 68 -7.97 -0.96 4.88
CA LEU A 68 -8.14 -2.16 4.05
C LEU A 68 -7.16 -2.24 2.87
N PRO A 69 -6.93 -1.17 2.07
CA PRO A 69 -6.04 -1.27 0.92
C PRO A 69 -4.61 -1.62 1.29
N LEU A 70 -4.00 -0.92 2.24
CA LEU A 70 -2.61 -1.12 2.59
C LEU A 70 -2.37 -2.49 3.25
N ASN A 71 -3.26 -2.87 4.17
CA ASN A 71 -3.23 -4.18 4.82
C ASN A 71 -3.24 -5.31 3.78
N MET A 72 -4.15 -5.22 2.82
CA MET A 72 -4.31 -6.25 1.78
C MET A 72 -3.11 -6.30 0.82
N LEU A 73 -2.54 -5.15 0.44
CA LEU A 73 -1.34 -5.09 -0.39
C LEU A 73 -0.13 -5.69 0.33
N LEU A 74 0.08 -5.34 1.60
CA LEU A 74 1.17 -5.92 2.39
C LEU A 74 0.99 -7.43 2.58
N SER A 75 -0.23 -7.90 2.86
CA SER A 75 -0.50 -9.33 2.99
C SER A 75 -0.29 -10.07 1.67
N LEU A 76 -0.72 -9.54 0.52
CA LEU A 76 -0.49 -10.15 -0.80
C LEU A 76 1.00 -10.29 -1.11
N ASN A 77 1.81 -9.30 -0.72
CA ASN A 77 3.24 -9.34 -1.00
C ASN A 77 4.03 -10.24 -0.04
N PHE A 78 3.74 -10.19 1.27
CA PHE A 78 4.57 -10.81 2.30
C PHE A 78 4.00 -12.10 2.89
N ASP A 79 2.68 -12.33 2.83
CA ASP A 79 2.07 -13.55 3.34
C ASP A 79 2.15 -14.67 2.30
N SER A 80 2.87 -15.74 2.65
CA SER A 80 3.04 -16.91 1.78
C SER A 80 1.73 -17.68 1.58
N THR A 81 0.77 -17.55 2.50
CA THR A 81 -0.52 -18.27 2.43
C THR A 81 -1.49 -17.62 1.44
N LEU A 82 -1.33 -16.31 1.19
CA LEU A 82 -2.14 -15.53 0.25
C LEU A 82 -1.45 -15.45 -1.12
N ALA A 83 -1.47 -16.54 -1.88
CA ALA A 83 -0.91 -16.55 -3.23
C ALA A 83 -2.02 -16.42 -4.28
N LEU A 84 -1.80 -15.51 -5.23
CA LEU A 84 -2.63 -15.40 -6.44
C LEU A 84 -2.24 -16.51 -7.42
N ASP A 85 -3.23 -17.06 -8.13
CA ASP A 85 -3.05 -18.06 -9.18
C ASP A 85 -3.08 -17.36 -10.55
N LEU A 86 -2.04 -16.55 -10.78
CA LEU A 86 -1.88 -15.70 -11.96
C LEU A 86 -0.46 -15.88 -12.53
N PRO A 87 -0.27 -15.67 -13.83
CA PRO A 87 1.05 -15.65 -14.44
C PRO A 87 1.94 -14.55 -13.86
N GLU A 88 3.24 -14.79 -13.83
CA GLU A 88 4.24 -13.77 -13.50
C GLU A 88 4.30 -12.67 -14.56
N GLY A 89 4.76 -11.50 -14.16
CA GLY A 89 4.97 -10.35 -15.03
C GLY A 89 3.70 -9.51 -15.24
N MET A 90 3.84 -8.51 -16.09
CA MET A 90 2.79 -7.56 -16.42
C MET A 90 1.80 -8.18 -17.41
N PRO A 91 0.51 -8.32 -17.07
CA PRO A 91 -0.48 -8.78 -18.03
C PRO A 91 -0.76 -7.71 -19.09
N PRO A 92 -1.20 -8.10 -20.29
CA PRO A 92 -1.65 -7.15 -21.30
C PRO A 92 -2.94 -6.47 -20.80
N HIS A 93 -2.87 -5.17 -20.53
CA HIS A 93 -3.99 -4.36 -20.06
C HIS A 93 -3.97 -2.98 -20.70
N LYS A 94 -5.13 -2.34 -20.75
CA LYS A 94 -5.23 -0.95 -21.19
C LYS A 94 -4.80 -0.05 -20.04
N ARG A 95 -3.80 0.80 -20.31
CA ARG A 95 -3.36 1.82 -19.37
C ARG A 95 -4.03 3.12 -19.75
N ASP A 96 -4.94 3.59 -18.91
CA ASP A 96 -5.55 4.90 -19.08
C ASP A 96 -4.61 5.95 -18.47
N GLU A 97 -4.05 6.82 -19.30
CA GLU A 97 -3.14 7.90 -18.91
C GLU A 97 -3.88 9.15 -18.40
N GLN A 98 -5.15 9.02 -18.03
CA GLN A 98 -5.90 10.13 -17.48
C GLN A 98 -5.24 10.67 -16.22
N THR A 99 -5.11 12.00 -16.17
CA THR A 99 -4.44 12.71 -15.08
C THR A 99 -5.31 12.91 -13.84
N HIS A 100 -6.61 12.61 -13.93
CA HIS A 100 -7.57 12.83 -12.85
C HIS A 100 -7.84 11.53 -12.08
N PHE A 101 -7.26 11.42 -10.90
CA PHE A 101 -7.45 10.26 -10.00
C PHE A 101 -8.91 10.02 -9.61
N ASP A 102 -9.75 11.05 -9.60
CA ASP A 102 -11.16 10.93 -9.24
C ASP A 102 -12.01 10.14 -10.25
N LEU A 103 -11.45 9.82 -11.43
CA LEU A 103 -12.10 9.02 -12.46
C LEU A 103 -11.89 7.51 -12.26
N PHE A 104 -10.92 7.12 -11.42
CA PHE A 104 -10.64 5.71 -11.14
C PHE A 104 -11.47 5.19 -9.96
N ALA A 105 -11.76 3.89 -9.99
CA ALA A 105 -12.43 3.25 -8.89
C ALA A 105 -11.53 3.20 -7.63
N PRO A 106 -12.09 3.39 -6.43
CA PRO A 106 -11.32 3.25 -5.20
C PRO A 106 -10.66 1.87 -5.10
N LEU A 107 -9.36 1.84 -4.84
CA LEU A 107 -8.60 0.59 -4.74
C LEU A 107 -9.24 -0.42 -3.76
N ALA A 108 -9.75 0.06 -2.63
CA ALA A 108 -10.43 -0.78 -1.64
C ALA A 108 -11.56 -1.62 -2.21
N SER A 109 -12.36 -1.05 -3.13
CA SER A 109 -13.47 -1.75 -3.77
C SER A 109 -12.99 -2.82 -4.76
N GLN A 110 -11.89 -2.57 -5.43
CA GLN A 110 -11.31 -3.49 -6.42
C GLN A 110 -10.55 -4.65 -5.74
N LEU A 111 -9.88 -4.42 -4.62
CA LEU A 111 -9.16 -5.45 -3.88
C LEU A 111 -10.05 -6.61 -3.42
N VAL A 112 -11.31 -6.34 -3.09
CA VAL A 112 -12.26 -7.39 -2.71
C VAL A 112 -12.45 -8.42 -3.83
N ARG A 113 -12.37 -7.99 -5.10
CA ARG A 113 -12.50 -8.86 -6.29
C ARG A 113 -11.31 -9.82 -6.44
N LEU A 114 -10.12 -9.44 -5.91
CA LEU A 114 -8.92 -10.29 -5.98
C LEU A 114 -9.06 -11.60 -5.20
N LYS A 115 -10.04 -11.73 -4.31
CA LYS A 115 -10.36 -13.01 -3.65
C LYS A 115 -10.67 -14.11 -4.68
N ALA A 116 -11.24 -13.75 -5.83
CA ALA A 116 -11.50 -14.67 -6.92
C ALA A 116 -10.20 -15.21 -7.55
N CYS A 117 -9.11 -14.45 -7.49
CA CYS A 117 -7.82 -14.79 -8.09
C CYS A 117 -6.92 -15.65 -7.18
N LEU A 118 -7.32 -15.89 -5.92
CA LEU A 118 -6.53 -16.72 -4.99
C LEU A 118 -6.37 -18.16 -5.50
N LYS A 119 -5.26 -18.82 -5.14
CA LYS A 119 -5.02 -20.25 -5.44
C LYS A 119 -6.11 -21.15 -4.85
N THR A 120 -6.69 -20.77 -3.72
CA THR A 120 -7.79 -21.49 -3.07
C THR A 120 -9.13 -21.38 -3.80
N SER A 121 -9.27 -20.43 -4.69
CA SER A 121 -10.50 -20.24 -5.47
C SER A 121 -10.64 -21.32 -6.56
N LYS A 122 -11.85 -21.85 -6.72
CA LYS A 122 -12.20 -22.87 -7.74
C LYS A 122 -12.44 -22.31 -9.15
N ILE A 123 -12.27 -21.00 -9.34
CA ILE A 123 -12.46 -20.33 -10.64
C ILE A 123 -11.35 -20.75 -11.61
N LYS A 124 -11.67 -20.87 -12.90
CA LYS A 124 -10.69 -21.23 -13.94
C LYS A 124 -9.61 -20.14 -14.08
N LYS A 125 -8.38 -20.54 -14.42
CA LYS A 125 -7.25 -19.60 -14.56
C LYS A 125 -7.54 -18.44 -15.49
N MET A 126 -8.11 -18.68 -16.67
CA MET A 126 -8.48 -17.64 -17.63
C MET A 126 -9.46 -16.60 -17.03
N ASP A 127 -10.39 -17.04 -16.20
CA ASP A 127 -11.34 -16.13 -15.56
C ASP A 127 -10.67 -15.35 -14.43
N LYS A 128 -9.70 -15.93 -13.70
CA LYS A 128 -8.86 -15.22 -12.72
C LYS A 128 -8.05 -14.11 -13.39
N GLU A 129 -7.39 -14.43 -14.51
CA GLU A 129 -6.63 -13.45 -15.30
C GLU A 129 -7.53 -12.31 -15.78
N ARG A 130 -8.73 -12.64 -16.30
CA ARG A 130 -9.71 -11.62 -16.73
C ARG A 130 -10.15 -10.72 -15.58
N VAL A 131 -10.42 -11.28 -14.39
CA VAL A 131 -10.79 -10.50 -13.21
C VAL A 131 -9.63 -9.60 -12.79
N PHE A 132 -8.40 -10.10 -12.79
CA PHE A 132 -7.22 -9.30 -12.44
C PHE A 132 -7.02 -8.14 -13.41
N ILE A 133 -7.10 -8.39 -14.73
CA ILE A 133 -7.00 -7.35 -15.76
C ILE A 133 -8.07 -6.27 -15.54
N GLN A 134 -9.32 -6.66 -15.29
CA GLN A 134 -10.38 -5.70 -14.99
C GLN A 134 -10.10 -4.88 -13.73
N VAL A 135 -9.47 -5.47 -12.71
CA VAL A 135 -9.10 -4.75 -11.49
C VAL A 135 -8.05 -3.70 -11.77
N ILE A 136 -6.96 -4.06 -12.48
CA ILE A 136 -5.87 -3.11 -12.78
C ILE A 136 -6.27 -2.03 -13.79
N GLU A 137 -7.22 -2.31 -14.68
CA GLU A 137 -7.76 -1.31 -15.62
C GLU A 137 -8.72 -0.30 -14.94
N ASN A 138 -9.30 -0.65 -13.78
CA ASN A 138 -10.24 0.22 -13.07
C ASN A 138 -9.58 1.12 -12.01
N VAL A 139 -8.35 0.83 -11.60
CA VAL A 139 -7.59 1.64 -10.63
C VAL A 139 -6.62 2.58 -11.34
N SER A 140 -6.07 3.55 -10.61
CA SER A 140 -5.06 4.44 -11.18
C SER A 140 -3.83 3.67 -11.65
N PRO A 141 -3.10 4.15 -12.69
CA PRO A 141 -1.90 3.48 -13.17
C PRO A 141 -0.86 3.18 -12.09
N ALA A 142 -0.66 4.10 -11.15
CA ALA A 142 0.26 3.91 -10.04
C ALA A 142 -0.19 2.79 -9.08
N GLU A 143 -1.49 2.65 -8.84
CA GLU A 143 -2.05 1.58 -8.02
C GLU A 143 -2.05 0.24 -8.76
N ALA A 144 -2.23 0.25 -10.09
CA ALA A 144 -2.09 -0.93 -10.92
C ALA A 144 -0.66 -1.48 -10.87
N ASP A 145 0.36 -0.62 -10.99
CA ASP A 145 1.77 -1.01 -10.88
C ASP A 145 2.09 -1.65 -9.51
N ILE A 146 1.54 -1.08 -8.43
CA ILE A 146 1.68 -1.65 -7.07
C ILE A 146 0.99 -3.02 -6.97
N LEU A 147 -0.21 -3.17 -7.54
CA LEU A 147 -0.91 -4.46 -7.54
C LEU A 147 -0.13 -5.54 -8.30
N ILE A 148 0.45 -5.19 -9.45
CA ILE A 148 1.30 -6.09 -10.23
C ILE A 148 2.54 -6.48 -9.42
N ALA A 149 3.22 -5.50 -8.81
CA ALA A 149 4.37 -5.76 -7.95
C ALA A 149 4.00 -6.66 -6.75
N CYS A 150 2.87 -6.41 -6.08
CA CYS A 150 2.40 -7.26 -4.98
C CYS A 150 2.05 -8.68 -5.44
N LYS A 151 1.48 -8.84 -6.63
CA LYS A 151 1.20 -10.15 -7.24
C LYS A 151 2.46 -10.98 -7.42
N ASP A 152 3.53 -10.36 -7.88
CA ASP A 152 4.84 -10.98 -8.14
C ASP A 152 5.77 -10.97 -6.90
N ARG A 153 5.30 -10.42 -5.76
CA ARG A 153 6.08 -10.25 -4.52
C ARG A 153 7.31 -9.34 -4.69
N ALA A 154 7.24 -8.43 -5.62
CA ALA A 154 8.30 -7.50 -6.00
C ALA A 154 8.09 -6.08 -5.41
N LEU A 155 7.22 -5.91 -4.40
CA LEU A 155 6.96 -4.61 -3.79
C LEU A 155 8.24 -3.95 -3.24
N THR A 156 9.17 -4.75 -2.72
CA THR A 156 10.46 -4.27 -2.20
C THR A 156 11.37 -3.72 -3.31
N GLU A 157 11.21 -4.17 -4.55
CA GLU A 157 11.95 -3.62 -5.69
C GLU A 157 11.45 -2.19 -6.02
N MET A 158 10.14 -1.98 -5.92
CA MET A 158 9.52 -0.67 -6.14
C MET A 158 9.74 0.28 -4.96
N PHE A 159 9.66 -0.25 -3.72
CA PHE A 159 9.82 0.49 -2.47
C PHE A 159 10.84 -0.20 -1.55
N PRO A 160 12.16 0.03 -1.74
CA PRO A 160 13.22 -0.67 -1.00
C PRO A 160 13.17 -0.51 0.52
N SER A 161 12.53 0.56 1.00
CA SER A 161 12.35 0.80 2.43
C SER A 161 11.32 -0.12 3.08
N ILE A 162 10.48 -0.83 2.29
CA ILE A 162 9.42 -1.71 2.80
C ILE A 162 9.91 -3.15 2.71
N THR A 163 10.70 -3.54 3.70
CA THR A 163 11.28 -4.89 3.77
C THR A 163 10.38 -5.85 4.55
N LYS A 164 10.62 -7.15 4.35
CA LYS A 164 9.93 -8.20 5.09
C LYS A 164 10.12 -8.06 6.60
N GLU A 165 11.34 -7.71 7.01
CA GLU A 165 11.73 -7.52 8.42
C GLU A 165 10.96 -6.35 9.05
N LEU A 166 10.82 -5.23 8.32
CA LEU A 166 10.06 -4.08 8.78
C LEU A 166 8.58 -4.43 8.96
N VAL A 167 7.99 -5.11 7.98
CA VAL A 167 6.58 -5.52 8.02
C VAL A 167 6.35 -6.56 9.11
N ALA A 168 7.29 -7.49 9.34
CA ALA A 168 7.21 -8.50 10.40
C ALA A 168 7.16 -7.90 11.81
N LYS A 169 7.82 -6.75 12.03
CA LYS A 169 7.76 -6.02 13.31
C LYS A 169 6.36 -5.48 13.61
N VAL A 170 5.61 -5.15 12.58
CA VAL A 170 4.23 -4.63 12.70
C VAL A 170 3.20 -5.75 12.62
N TYR A 171 3.37 -6.64 11.65
CA TYR A 171 2.45 -7.75 11.34
C TYR A 171 3.20 -9.09 11.27
N PRO A 172 3.57 -9.68 12.41
CA PRO A 172 4.32 -10.94 12.43
C PRO A 172 3.56 -12.10 11.77
N GLY A 173 2.24 -11.99 11.68
CA GLY A 173 1.39 -12.98 11.02
C GLY A 173 1.57 -13.07 9.50
N TYR A 174 2.04 -12.01 8.83
CA TYR A 174 2.20 -11.99 7.35
C TYR A 174 3.51 -12.64 6.88
N CYS A 175 4.48 -12.77 7.74
CA CYS A 175 5.83 -13.20 7.39
C CYS A 175 6.13 -14.67 7.76
N ARG A 176 5.11 -15.51 7.78
CA ARG A 176 5.22 -16.96 8.04
C ARG A 176 5.80 -17.72 6.87
#